data_59d2209979412c17f3d755988d0ab225
#
_entry.id   59d2209979412c17f3d755988d0ab225
#
_cell.length_a   1.000
_cell.length_b   1.000
_cell.length_c   1.000
_cell.angle_alpha   90.00
_cell.angle_beta   90.00
_cell.angle_gamma   90.00
#
_symmetry.space_group_name_H-M   'P 1'
#
loop_
_entity.id
_entity.type
_entity.pdbx_description
1 polymer ?
#
loop_
_entity_poly.entity_id
_entity_poly.type
_entity_poly.pdbx_seq_one_letter_code
_entity_poly.pdbx_strand_id
1 'polypeptide(L)'
;ITGADAEGAGEMFQVTTLPLDNLPKTEEGSIDFKKDFFGKHTNLTVSGQLEGETFAMALGQIYTFGPTFRAENSNTSRHLAEFWMIEPEVAFNDLDDNMDLAEDFIQFVIKYVMDKCPEDLKFLEGRLLEEEKSKPQAERSEMALLEKLNFVLENNFKRVSYTEAIDILRNSTPNKKKKFQYIINEWGADLQSEHERYLVEKHFKCPVILFDYPANIKAFYMRLNDNTEPGKETVRAMDILFPGIGEIVGGSQREERYDVLVEKMKTLGIDEEELWWYLDTRRFGSAVHSGFGLGFERLVLFVTGMTNIRDVIPFPRTPMNAEF
;
A
#
# COMPACT_ATOMS: atom_id res chain seq x y z
N ILE A 1 5.15 -7.01 -17.21
CA ILE A 1 3.97 -6.93 -18.08
C ILE A 1 3.02 -8.04 -17.66
N THR A 2 1.76 -7.71 -17.47
CA THR A 2 0.72 -8.65 -16.99
C THR A 2 -0.54 -8.55 -17.83
N GLY A 3 -1.31 -9.64 -17.89
CA GLY A 3 -2.67 -9.67 -18.41
C GLY A 3 -3.74 -9.63 -17.32
N ALA A 4 -3.34 -9.46 -16.06
CA ALA A 4 -4.24 -9.45 -14.91
C ALA A 4 -4.17 -8.11 -14.18
N ASP A 5 -5.30 -7.67 -13.61
CA ASP A 5 -5.36 -6.52 -12.70
C ASP A 5 -5.36 -7.04 -11.26
N ALA A 6 -4.24 -6.82 -10.55
CA ALA A 6 -4.07 -7.29 -9.18
C ALA A 6 -4.97 -6.55 -8.17
N GLU A 7 -5.36 -5.33 -8.44
CA GLU A 7 -6.14 -4.51 -7.50
C GLU A 7 -7.62 -4.36 -7.90
N GLY A 8 -7.96 -4.69 -9.16
CA GLY A 8 -9.31 -4.49 -9.71
C GLY A 8 -9.68 -3.02 -9.88
N ALA A 9 -8.70 -2.12 -9.85
CA ALA A 9 -8.91 -0.68 -9.84
C ALA A 9 -8.90 -0.03 -11.22
N GLY A 10 -8.53 -0.75 -12.27
CA GLY A 10 -8.61 -0.31 -13.67
C GLY A 10 -7.66 0.81 -14.09
N GLU A 11 -6.77 1.30 -13.23
CA GLU A 11 -5.85 2.39 -13.54
C GLU A 11 -4.44 1.87 -13.91
N MET A 12 -4.39 1.03 -14.95
CA MET A 12 -3.15 0.44 -15.44
C MET A 12 -2.69 1.10 -16.73
N PHE A 13 -1.37 1.23 -16.89
CA PHE A 13 -0.79 1.61 -18.17
C PHE A 13 -0.87 0.45 -19.15
N GLN A 14 -1.52 0.65 -20.28
CA GLN A 14 -1.63 -0.35 -21.33
C GLN A 14 -0.30 -0.51 -22.07
N VAL A 15 0.08 -1.75 -22.36
CA VAL A 15 1.21 -2.12 -23.21
C VAL A 15 0.69 -2.65 -24.53
N THR A 16 1.02 -1.97 -25.63
CA THR A 16 0.59 -2.36 -26.97
C THR A 16 1.63 -2.01 -28.02
N THR A 17 1.73 -2.81 -29.06
CA THR A 17 2.50 -2.53 -30.28
C THR A 17 1.60 -2.20 -31.47
N LEU A 18 0.27 -2.14 -31.25
CA LEU A 18 -0.68 -1.76 -32.28
C LEU A 18 -0.52 -0.26 -32.64
N PRO A 19 -0.65 0.11 -33.92
CA PRO A 19 -0.61 1.50 -34.33
C PRO A 19 -1.85 2.22 -33.78
N LEU A 20 -1.66 3.23 -32.92
CA LEU A 20 -2.74 3.94 -32.23
C LEU A 20 -3.62 4.77 -33.16
N ASP A 21 -3.09 5.15 -34.33
CA ASP A 21 -3.80 5.88 -35.38
C ASP A 21 -4.70 5.00 -36.27
N ASN A 22 -4.50 3.67 -36.22
CA ASN A 22 -5.27 2.71 -37.03
C ASN A 22 -5.41 1.36 -36.29
N LEU A 23 -6.13 1.35 -35.18
CA LEU A 23 -6.35 0.16 -34.37
C LEU A 23 -7.17 -0.90 -35.13
N PRO A 24 -6.68 -2.16 -35.21
CA PRO A 24 -7.47 -3.24 -35.80
C PRO A 24 -8.73 -3.48 -34.96
N LYS A 25 -9.83 -3.79 -35.67
CA LYS A 25 -11.13 -4.06 -35.05
C LYS A 25 -11.58 -5.48 -35.30
N THR A 26 -12.33 -6.05 -34.34
CA THR A 26 -13.12 -7.25 -34.51
C THR A 26 -14.37 -6.96 -35.34
N GLU A 27 -15.11 -7.99 -35.73
CA GLU A 27 -16.40 -7.86 -36.41
C GLU A 27 -17.43 -7.08 -35.57
N GLU A 28 -17.30 -7.12 -34.25
CA GLU A 28 -18.16 -6.43 -33.27
C GLU A 28 -17.71 -4.98 -32.99
N GLY A 29 -16.60 -4.53 -33.60
CA GLY A 29 -16.10 -3.17 -33.48
C GLY A 29 -15.15 -2.91 -32.32
N SER A 30 -14.87 -3.91 -31.48
CA SER A 30 -13.88 -3.86 -30.39
C SER A 30 -12.45 -3.90 -30.93
N ILE A 31 -11.45 -3.51 -30.14
CA ILE A 31 -10.04 -3.65 -30.52
C ILE A 31 -9.68 -5.13 -30.62
N ASP A 32 -9.08 -5.53 -31.76
CA ASP A 32 -8.63 -6.91 -31.98
C ASP A 32 -7.22 -7.13 -31.41
N PHE A 33 -7.13 -7.34 -30.12
CA PHE A 33 -5.86 -7.64 -29.42
C PHE A 33 -5.19 -8.94 -29.85
N LYS A 34 -5.88 -9.85 -30.60
CA LYS A 34 -5.23 -11.02 -31.19
C LYS A 34 -4.14 -10.64 -32.21
N LYS A 35 -4.18 -9.41 -32.72
CA LYS A 35 -3.16 -8.84 -33.63
C LYS A 35 -2.05 -8.10 -32.90
N ASP A 36 -2.14 -7.94 -31.59
CA ASP A 36 -1.08 -7.33 -30.77
C ASP A 36 0.04 -8.35 -30.46
N PHE A 37 1.19 -7.86 -29.99
CA PHE A 37 2.38 -8.64 -29.73
C PHE A 37 2.12 -9.89 -28.86
N PHE A 38 1.37 -9.72 -27.76
CA PHE A 38 1.04 -10.81 -26.84
C PHE A 38 -0.24 -11.57 -27.19
N GLY A 39 -0.95 -11.17 -28.25
CA GLY A 39 -2.21 -11.78 -28.67
C GLY A 39 -3.39 -11.57 -27.71
N LYS A 40 -3.24 -10.68 -26.74
CA LYS A 40 -4.26 -10.29 -25.75
C LYS A 40 -3.97 -8.90 -25.18
N HIS A 41 -4.94 -8.33 -24.48
CA HIS A 41 -4.76 -7.09 -23.74
C HIS A 41 -3.72 -7.29 -22.63
N THR A 42 -2.74 -6.38 -22.55
CA THR A 42 -1.67 -6.44 -21.55
C THR A 42 -1.36 -5.06 -20.99
N ASN A 43 -0.85 -5.04 -19.77
CA ASN A 43 -0.58 -3.84 -19.00
C ASN A 43 0.78 -3.91 -18.29
N LEU A 44 1.26 -2.77 -17.82
CA LEU A 44 2.30 -2.72 -16.80
C LEU A 44 1.67 -3.09 -15.46
N THR A 45 2.37 -3.90 -14.66
CA THR A 45 1.83 -4.38 -13.38
C THR A 45 1.75 -3.28 -12.33
N VAL A 46 0.72 -3.33 -11.50
CA VAL A 46 0.52 -2.47 -10.32
C VAL A 46 1.11 -3.08 -9.05
N SER A 47 1.42 -4.40 -9.06
CA SER A 47 1.99 -5.18 -7.94
C SER A 47 2.46 -6.54 -8.45
N GLY A 48 3.49 -7.08 -7.81
CA GLY A 48 3.95 -8.47 -8.03
C GLY A 48 3.26 -9.49 -7.11
N GLN A 49 2.25 -9.07 -6.35
CA GLN A 49 1.65 -9.86 -5.27
C GLN A 49 1.00 -11.14 -5.77
N LEU A 50 0.06 -11.07 -6.72
CA LEU A 50 -0.74 -12.25 -7.12
C LEU A 50 0.14 -13.37 -7.70
N GLU A 51 1.09 -13.01 -8.56
CA GLU A 51 2.09 -13.95 -9.08
C GLU A 51 3.00 -14.44 -7.95
N GLY A 52 3.38 -13.55 -7.03
CA GLY A 52 4.17 -13.86 -5.83
C GLY A 52 3.48 -14.91 -4.94
N GLU A 53 2.18 -14.79 -4.71
CA GLU A 53 1.41 -15.77 -3.92
C GLU A 53 1.50 -17.18 -4.51
N THR A 54 1.52 -17.34 -5.84
CA THR A 54 1.65 -18.67 -6.46
C THR A 54 3.01 -19.30 -6.15
N PHE A 55 4.07 -18.49 -6.09
CA PHE A 55 5.40 -18.96 -5.71
C PHE A 55 5.52 -19.21 -4.21
N ALA A 56 4.88 -18.40 -3.36
CA ALA A 56 4.82 -18.62 -1.92
C ALA A 56 4.16 -19.97 -1.59
N MET A 57 3.10 -20.34 -2.29
CA MET A 57 2.46 -21.67 -2.14
C MET A 57 3.39 -22.82 -2.47
N ALA A 58 4.37 -22.65 -3.34
CA ALA A 58 5.34 -23.69 -3.72
C ALA A 58 6.63 -23.65 -2.89
N LEU A 59 7.12 -22.47 -2.53
CA LEU A 59 8.44 -22.24 -1.91
C LEU A 59 8.37 -21.89 -0.42
N GLY A 60 7.18 -21.57 0.10
CA GLY A 60 6.94 -21.19 1.48
C GLY A 60 7.10 -19.70 1.74
N GLN A 61 8.24 -19.13 1.41
CA GLN A 61 8.53 -17.71 1.64
C GLN A 61 9.22 -17.12 0.43
N ILE A 62 8.68 -16.02 -0.08
CA ILE A 62 9.26 -15.25 -1.18
C ILE A 62 9.15 -13.76 -0.92
N TYR A 63 9.82 -12.97 -1.71
CA TYR A 63 9.51 -11.56 -1.89
C TYR A 63 9.71 -11.16 -3.34
N THR A 64 8.94 -10.19 -3.80
CA THR A 64 9.22 -9.47 -5.04
C THR A 64 9.92 -8.16 -4.71
N PHE A 65 10.84 -7.73 -5.55
CA PHE A 65 11.43 -6.40 -5.51
C PHE A 65 11.58 -5.90 -6.94
N GLY A 66 10.71 -5.01 -7.33
CA GLY A 66 10.64 -4.56 -8.72
C GLY A 66 9.79 -3.32 -8.93
N PRO A 67 9.86 -2.74 -10.14
CA PRO A 67 9.04 -1.59 -10.48
C PRO A 67 7.58 -1.97 -10.61
N THR A 68 6.73 -1.09 -10.11
CA THR A 68 5.28 -1.11 -10.24
C THR A 68 4.80 0.19 -10.87
N PHE A 69 3.64 0.14 -11.53
CA PHE A 69 3.15 1.24 -12.36
C PHE A 69 1.67 1.48 -12.05
N ARG A 70 1.32 2.73 -11.71
CA ARG A 70 -0.06 3.12 -11.45
C ARG A 70 -0.41 4.37 -12.24
N ALA A 71 -1.45 4.28 -13.07
CA ALA A 71 -1.90 5.36 -13.94
C ALA A 71 -2.83 6.36 -13.22
N GLU A 72 -2.84 6.35 -11.90
CA GLU A 72 -3.64 7.25 -11.08
C GLU A 72 -3.32 8.72 -11.38
N ASN A 73 -4.36 9.52 -11.64
CA ASN A 73 -4.20 10.95 -11.85
C ASN A 73 -4.04 11.69 -10.49
N SER A 74 -3.03 11.30 -9.73
CA SER A 74 -2.71 11.86 -8.42
C SER A 74 -1.44 12.70 -8.49
N ASN A 75 -1.57 14.00 -8.26
CA ASN A 75 -0.45 14.96 -8.31
C ASN A 75 -0.11 15.46 -6.89
N THR A 76 0.25 14.54 -6.00
CA THR A 76 0.65 14.86 -4.63
C THR A 76 2.16 14.66 -4.43
N SER A 77 2.69 15.11 -3.29
CA SER A 77 4.09 14.88 -2.89
C SER A 77 4.42 13.43 -2.51
N ARG A 78 3.45 12.51 -2.58
CA ARG A 78 3.58 11.11 -2.14
C ARG A 78 3.26 10.08 -3.23
N HIS A 79 2.93 10.51 -4.45
CA HIS A 79 2.54 9.63 -5.55
C HIS A 79 3.50 9.77 -6.74
N LEU A 80 3.88 8.63 -7.27
CA LEU A 80 4.60 8.44 -8.52
C LEU A 80 3.81 7.47 -9.40
N ALA A 81 3.93 7.62 -10.72
CA ALA A 81 3.34 6.67 -11.68
C ALA A 81 4.20 5.41 -11.86
N GLU A 82 5.50 5.49 -11.53
CA GLU A 82 6.46 4.39 -11.51
C GLU A 82 7.25 4.47 -10.22
N PHE A 83 7.28 3.38 -9.46
CA PHE A 83 8.00 3.26 -8.19
C PHE A 83 8.33 1.79 -7.91
N TRP A 84 9.20 1.53 -6.93
CA TRP A 84 9.59 0.18 -6.57
C TRP A 84 8.83 -0.31 -5.34
N MET A 85 8.44 -1.59 -5.38
CA MET A 85 7.80 -2.25 -4.24
C MET A 85 8.67 -3.39 -3.73
N ILE A 86 8.70 -3.54 -2.40
CA ILE A 86 9.17 -4.74 -1.71
C ILE A 86 7.92 -5.45 -1.19
N GLU A 87 7.65 -6.65 -1.68
CA GLU A 87 6.39 -7.35 -1.45
C GLU A 87 6.66 -8.81 -1.04
N PRO A 88 6.88 -9.08 0.26
CA PRO A 88 6.97 -10.46 0.77
C PRO A 88 5.60 -11.13 0.80
N GLU A 89 5.59 -12.43 0.46
CA GLU A 89 4.45 -13.33 0.60
C GLU A 89 4.90 -14.61 1.32
N VAL A 90 4.20 -14.97 2.38
CA VAL A 90 4.63 -16.04 3.29
C VAL A 90 3.48 -17.01 3.52
N ALA A 91 3.70 -18.28 3.14
CA ALA A 91 2.78 -19.38 3.40
C ALA A 91 2.77 -19.71 4.90
N PHE A 92 1.59 -20.08 5.39
CA PHE A 92 1.28 -20.46 6.77
C PHE A 92 1.29 -19.31 7.79
N ASN A 93 1.59 -18.08 7.37
CA ASN A 93 1.46 -16.90 8.21
C ASN A 93 0.03 -16.36 8.15
N ASP A 94 -0.56 -16.10 9.30
CA ASP A 94 -1.82 -15.37 9.42
C ASP A 94 -1.59 -13.85 9.51
N LEU A 95 -2.62 -13.07 9.89
CA LEU A 95 -2.50 -11.63 10.01
C LEU A 95 -1.55 -11.21 11.14
N ASP A 96 -1.56 -11.91 12.28
CA ASP A 96 -0.70 -11.58 13.42
C ASP A 96 0.77 -11.83 13.09
N ASP A 97 1.08 -12.95 12.45
CA ASP A 97 2.43 -13.27 11.96
C ASP A 97 2.90 -12.23 10.93
N ASN A 98 1.99 -11.76 10.07
CA ASN A 98 2.30 -10.74 9.06
C ASN A 98 2.60 -9.38 9.68
N MET A 99 1.85 -9.00 10.73
CA MET A 99 2.12 -7.78 11.50
C MET A 99 3.48 -7.85 12.19
N ASP A 100 3.83 -9.00 12.79
CA ASP A 100 5.14 -9.23 13.41
C ASP A 100 6.27 -9.10 12.38
N LEU A 101 6.14 -9.79 11.25
CA LEU A 101 7.15 -9.74 10.19
C LEU A 101 7.35 -8.33 9.64
N ALA A 102 6.27 -7.59 9.42
CA ALA A 102 6.35 -6.23 8.89
C ALA A 102 6.99 -5.24 9.89
N GLU A 103 6.67 -5.37 11.18
CA GLU A 103 7.29 -4.60 12.27
C GLU A 103 8.79 -4.87 12.34
N ASP A 104 9.18 -6.15 12.43
CA ASP A 104 10.58 -6.57 12.48
C ASP A 104 11.38 -6.12 11.26
N PHE A 105 10.79 -6.28 10.07
CA PHE A 105 11.43 -5.90 8.81
C PHE A 105 11.73 -4.39 8.76
N ILE A 106 10.75 -3.55 9.06
CA ILE A 106 10.94 -2.11 8.93
C ILE A 106 11.86 -1.55 10.03
N GLN A 107 11.80 -2.08 11.24
CA GLN A 107 12.74 -1.75 12.31
C GLN A 107 14.17 -2.17 11.95
N PHE A 108 14.34 -3.38 11.40
CA PHE A 108 15.64 -3.85 10.93
C PHE A 108 16.24 -2.91 9.88
N VAL A 109 15.46 -2.52 8.87
CA VAL A 109 15.94 -1.64 7.79
C VAL A 109 16.30 -0.25 8.32
N ILE A 110 15.47 0.36 9.15
CA ILE A 110 15.76 1.68 9.73
C ILE A 110 17.02 1.62 10.60
N LYS A 111 17.14 0.60 11.46
CA LYS A 111 18.34 0.39 12.27
C LYS A 111 19.59 0.22 11.39
N TYR A 112 19.49 -0.60 10.34
CA TYR A 112 20.60 -0.81 9.41
C TYR A 112 21.07 0.49 8.76
N VAL A 113 20.15 1.34 8.31
CA VAL A 113 20.47 2.64 7.73
C VAL A 113 21.13 3.57 8.78
N MET A 114 20.63 3.62 10.00
CA MET A 114 21.22 4.41 11.06
C MET A 114 22.65 3.95 11.42
N ASP A 115 22.90 2.66 11.39
CA ASP A 115 24.21 2.06 11.69
C ASP A 115 25.21 2.25 10.52
N LYS A 116 24.75 2.20 9.27
CA LYS A 116 25.60 2.19 8.07
C LYS A 116 25.78 3.55 7.40
N CYS A 117 24.82 4.47 7.56
CA CYS A 117 24.82 5.78 6.90
C CYS A 117 24.77 6.95 7.91
N PRO A 118 25.52 6.93 9.04
CA PRO A 118 25.39 7.97 10.07
C PRO A 118 25.80 9.36 9.58
N GLU A 119 26.78 9.47 8.71
CA GLU A 119 27.23 10.77 8.18
C GLU A 119 26.22 11.36 7.20
N ASP A 120 25.58 10.53 6.37
CA ASP A 120 24.52 10.96 5.45
C ASP A 120 23.29 11.44 6.24
N LEU A 121 22.90 10.69 7.26
CA LEU A 121 21.77 11.07 8.13
C LEU A 121 22.05 12.37 8.89
N LYS A 122 23.26 12.57 9.38
CA LYS A 122 23.66 13.81 10.03
C LYS A 122 23.62 15.00 9.07
N PHE A 123 24.08 14.81 7.84
CA PHE A 123 23.99 15.84 6.78
C PHE A 123 22.53 16.19 6.48
N LEU A 124 21.68 15.17 6.27
CA LEU A 124 20.25 15.34 5.98
C LEU A 124 19.52 16.02 7.14
N GLU A 125 19.78 15.63 8.38
CA GLU A 125 19.20 16.30 9.54
C GLU A 125 19.61 17.76 9.62
N GLY A 126 20.90 18.08 9.41
CA GLY A 126 21.38 19.45 9.37
C GLY A 126 20.66 20.30 8.31
N ARG A 127 20.49 19.76 7.11
CA ARG A 127 19.74 20.40 6.02
C ARG A 127 18.28 20.67 6.42
N LEU A 128 17.60 19.66 6.98
CA LEU A 128 16.21 19.79 7.41
C LEU A 128 16.05 20.84 8.51
N LEU A 129 16.94 20.88 9.49
CA LEU A 129 16.91 21.88 10.55
C LEU A 129 17.06 23.30 10.01
N GLU A 130 17.88 23.52 8.96
CA GLU A 130 17.99 24.82 8.30
C GLU A 130 16.71 25.17 7.51
N GLU A 131 16.12 24.21 6.79
CA GLU A 131 14.84 24.40 6.10
C GLU A 131 13.70 24.75 7.08
N GLU A 132 13.62 24.03 8.21
CA GLU A 132 12.61 24.28 9.24
C GLU A 132 12.69 25.68 9.85
N LYS A 133 13.92 26.25 9.98
CA LYS A 133 14.10 27.65 10.47
C LYS A 133 13.42 28.68 9.56
N SER A 134 13.36 28.41 8.26
CA SER A 134 12.73 29.30 7.27
C SER A 134 11.19 29.24 7.27
N LYS A 135 10.59 28.17 7.84
CA LYS A 135 9.15 27.98 7.91
C LYS A 135 8.51 28.73 9.09
N PRO A 136 7.26 29.17 8.95
CA PRO A 136 6.46 29.61 10.09
C PRO A 136 6.40 28.54 11.19
N GLN A 137 6.42 28.96 12.46
CA GLN A 137 6.47 28.00 13.59
C GLN A 137 5.34 26.96 13.56
N ALA A 138 4.15 27.32 13.08
CA ALA A 138 3.00 26.42 12.98
C ALA A 138 3.13 25.34 11.89
N GLU A 139 4.07 25.48 10.96
CA GLU A 139 4.32 24.58 9.84
C GLU A 139 5.57 23.72 10.04
N ARG A 140 6.31 23.94 11.13
CA ARG A 140 7.52 23.20 11.44
C ARG A 140 7.19 21.77 11.86
N SER A 141 8.06 20.83 11.48
CA SER A 141 8.00 19.45 11.99
C SER A 141 8.14 19.43 13.51
N GLU A 142 7.34 18.63 14.19
CA GLU A 142 7.43 18.45 15.63
C GLU A 142 8.61 17.58 16.07
N MET A 143 9.17 16.78 15.16
CA MET A 143 10.30 15.88 15.39
C MET A 143 11.41 16.15 14.38
N ALA A 144 12.66 16.14 14.83
CA ALA A 144 13.84 16.10 13.97
C ALA A 144 13.95 14.73 13.25
N LEU A 145 14.81 14.61 12.25
CA LEU A 145 14.93 13.38 11.46
C LEU A 145 15.34 12.19 12.34
N LEU A 146 16.44 12.32 13.07
CA LEU A 146 16.93 11.24 13.94
C LEU A 146 15.95 10.90 15.07
N GLU A 147 15.23 11.90 15.57
CA GLU A 147 14.16 11.67 16.56
C GLU A 147 13.01 10.84 15.97
N LYS A 148 12.61 11.08 14.71
CA LYS A 148 11.60 10.25 14.02
C LYS A 148 12.06 8.81 13.84
N LEU A 149 13.31 8.59 13.45
CA LEU A 149 13.86 7.25 13.26
C LEU A 149 13.93 6.50 14.60
N ASN A 150 14.42 7.16 15.65
CA ASN A 150 14.44 6.59 17.00
C ASN A 150 13.03 6.35 17.55
N PHE A 151 12.07 7.23 17.27
CA PHE A 151 10.67 7.01 17.66
C PHE A 151 10.13 5.67 17.14
N VAL A 152 10.51 5.26 15.92
CA VAL A 152 10.12 3.95 15.37
C VAL A 152 10.87 2.81 16.04
N LEU A 153 12.16 2.96 16.35
CA LEU A 153 12.99 1.89 16.92
C LEU A 153 12.77 1.66 18.40
N GLU A 154 12.43 2.70 19.17
CA GLU A 154 12.34 2.65 20.63
C GLU A 154 10.93 2.33 21.13
N ASN A 155 9.93 2.29 20.25
CA ASN A 155 8.55 2.02 20.62
C ASN A 155 8.04 0.73 19.98
N ASN A 156 7.33 -0.08 20.76
CA ASN A 156 6.52 -1.17 20.23
C ASN A 156 5.36 -0.58 19.41
N PHE A 157 5.04 -1.18 18.30
CA PHE A 157 3.93 -0.73 17.47
C PHE A 157 2.59 -1.08 18.11
N LYS A 158 1.73 -0.09 18.24
CA LYS A 158 0.40 -0.28 18.82
C LYS A 158 -0.55 -0.89 17.79
N ARG A 159 -1.05 -2.09 18.03
CA ARG A 159 -2.08 -2.71 17.19
C ARG A 159 -3.45 -2.19 17.61
N VAL A 160 -4.21 -1.71 16.64
CA VAL A 160 -5.53 -1.07 16.83
C VAL A 160 -6.45 -1.52 15.71
N SER A 161 -7.65 -1.99 16.03
CA SER A 161 -8.62 -2.30 14.99
C SER A 161 -9.16 -1.00 14.34
N TYR A 162 -9.54 -1.07 13.06
CA TYR A 162 -10.19 0.05 12.38
C TYR A 162 -11.42 0.56 13.17
N THR A 163 -12.23 -0.34 13.72
CA THR A 163 -13.41 0.04 14.51
C THR A 163 -13.03 0.86 15.74
N GLU A 164 -11.99 0.44 16.47
CA GLU A 164 -11.48 1.21 17.62
C GLU A 164 -10.91 2.57 17.18
N ALA A 165 -10.15 2.60 16.09
CA ALA A 165 -9.57 3.83 15.56
C ALA A 165 -10.66 4.84 15.14
N ILE A 166 -11.72 4.39 14.47
CA ILE A 166 -12.88 5.24 14.11
C ILE A 166 -13.53 5.83 15.35
N ASP A 167 -13.72 5.06 16.41
CA ASP A 167 -14.30 5.56 17.65
C ASP A 167 -13.41 6.61 18.33
N ILE A 168 -12.10 6.38 18.36
CA ILE A 168 -11.10 7.35 18.83
C ILE A 168 -11.19 8.65 18.03
N LEU A 169 -11.17 8.55 16.70
CA LEU A 169 -11.20 9.71 15.80
C LEU A 169 -12.49 10.49 15.91
N ARG A 170 -13.64 9.83 15.89
CA ARG A 170 -14.96 10.48 16.06
C ARG A 170 -15.07 11.24 17.39
N ASN A 171 -14.49 10.69 18.45
CA ASN A 171 -14.50 11.29 19.78
C ASN A 171 -13.38 12.31 20.01
N SER A 172 -12.44 12.44 19.09
CA SER A 172 -11.31 13.37 19.17
C SER A 172 -11.75 14.84 19.17
N THR A 173 -10.96 15.67 19.83
CA THR A 173 -11.19 17.14 19.82
C THR A 173 -11.11 17.74 18.40
N PRO A 174 -10.15 17.36 17.53
CA PRO A 174 -10.12 17.86 16.16
C PRO A 174 -11.39 17.53 15.37
N ASN A 175 -11.89 16.32 15.47
CA ASN A 175 -13.12 15.93 14.77
C ASN A 175 -14.35 16.71 15.28
N LYS A 176 -14.57 16.73 16.61
CA LYS A 176 -15.68 17.46 17.22
C LYS A 176 -15.67 18.97 16.95
N LYS A 177 -14.48 19.58 16.85
CA LYS A 177 -14.31 20.99 16.53
C LYS A 177 -14.18 21.27 15.02
N LYS A 178 -14.41 20.27 14.16
CA LYS A 178 -14.33 20.36 12.70
C LYS A 178 -12.98 20.96 12.22
N LYS A 179 -11.88 20.52 12.86
CA LYS A 179 -10.52 20.92 12.49
C LYS A 179 -9.87 19.99 11.48
N PHE A 180 -10.33 18.74 11.35
CA PHE A 180 -9.97 17.88 10.26
C PHE A 180 -10.58 18.40 8.96
N GLN A 181 -9.88 18.25 7.87
CA GLN A 181 -10.39 18.56 6.54
C GLN A 181 -11.50 17.56 6.15
N TYR A 182 -11.31 16.29 6.54
CA TYR A 182 -12.26 15.20 6.31
C TYR A 182 -12.84 14.75 7.67
N ILE A 183 -14.11 15.06 7.91
CA ILE A 183 -14.76 14.77 9.19
C ILE A 183 -15.24 13.31 9.23
N ILE A 184 -14.83 12.58 10.25
CA ILE A 184 -15.30 11.21 10.50
C ILE A 184 -16.68 11.27 11.14
N ASN A 185 -17.72 10.90 10.40
CA ASN A 185 -19.11 10.91 10.85
C ASN A 185 -19.62 9.51 11.20
N GLU A 186 -19.21 8.50 10.45
CA GLU A 186 -19.73 7.13 10.54
C GLU A 186 -18.63 6.08 10.41
N TRP A 187 -18.96 4.84 10.75
CA TRP A 187 -18.12 3.68 10.49
C TRP A 187 -18.10 3.40 8.97
N GLY A 188 -16.97 2.92 8.45
CA GLY A 188 -16.79 2.69 7.01
C GLY A 188 -16.15 3.89 6.27
N ALA A 189 -15.88 5.01 6.96
CA ALA A 189 -15.19 6.15 6.38
C ALA A 189 -13.74 5.81 6.01
N ASP A 190 -13.31 6.20 4.82
CA ASP A 190 -11.91 6.08 4.42
C ASP A 190 -11.03 7.05 5.21
N LEU A 191 -9.95 6.52 5.80
CA LEU A 191 -9.02 7.33 6.60
C LEU A 191 -8.06 8.09 5.70
N GLN A 192 -7.89 9.37 6.01
CA GLN A 192 -6.95 10.23 5.33
C GLN A 192 -5.68 10.42 6.17
N SER A 193 -4.58 10.82 5.56
CA SER A 193 -3.30 11.01 6.25
C SER A 193 -3.37 11.87 7.53
N GLU A 194 -4.31 12.81 7.61
CA GLU A 194 -4.49 13.63 8.82
C GLU A 194 -5.02 12.81 10.00
N HIS A 195 -5.87 11.79 9.73
CA HIS A 195 -6.39 10.87 10.73
C HIS A 195 -5.31 9.90 11.22
N GLU A 196 -4.56 9.32 10.28
CA GLU A 196 -3.46 8.41 10.55
C GLU A 196 -2.39 9.08 11.42
N ARG A 197 -1.95 10.27 11.02
CA ARG A 197 -0.99 11.07 11.78
C ARG A 197 -1.51 11.46 13.15
N TYR A 198 -2.80 11.77 13.30
CA TYR A 198 -3.39 12.05 14.61
C TYR A 198 -3.29 10.83 15.53
N LEU A 199 -3.58 9.62 15.03
CA LEU A 199 -3.46 8.40 15.82
C LEU A 199 -2.02 8.19 16.30
N VAL A 200 -1.04 8.32 15.41
CA VAL A 200 0.39 8.11 15.70
C VAL A 200 0.97 9.22 16.59
N GLU A 201 0.80 10.48 16.20
CA GLU A 201 1.54 11.59 16.80
C GLU A 201 0.87 12.16 18.06
N LYS A 202 -0.46 12.11 18.13
CA LYS A 202 -1.23 12.81 19.18
C LYS A 202 -1.90 11.84 20.15
N HIS A 203 -2.48 10.75 19.65
CA HIS A 203 -3.25 9.83 20.49
C HIS A 203 -2.36 8.78 21.15
N PHE A 204 -1.74 7.90 20.37
CA PHE A 204 -0.93 6.79 20.90
C PHE A 204 0.52 7.18 21.18
N LYS A 205 1.07 8.14 20.45
CA LYS A 205 2.47 8.59 20.55
C LYS A 205 3.48 7.44 20.36
N CYS A 206 3.18 6.54 19.44
CA CYS A 206 4.00 5.46 18.98
C CYS A 206 3.57 5.07 17.56
N PRO A 207 4.35 4.29 16.79
CA PRO A 207 3.89 3.72 15.53
C PRO A 207 2.64 2.87 15.75
N VAL A 208 1.75 2.86 14.76
CA VAL A 208 0.46 2.15 14.85
C VAL A 208 0.35 1.15 13.72
N ILE A 209 -0.09 -0.07 14.03
CA ILE A 209 -0.59 -1.03 13.05
C ILE A 209 -2.11 -1.00 13.14
N LEU A 210 -2.73 -0.47 12.10
CA LEU A 210 -4.18 -0.44 11.99
C LEU A 210 -4.65 -1.66 11.21
N PHE A 211 -5.63 -2.41 11.73
CA PHE A 211 -6.05 -3.67 11.13
C PHE A 211 -7.57 -3.86 11.13
N ASP A 212 -8.05 -4.90 10.45
CA ASP A 212 -9.48 -5.23 10.31
C ASP A 212 -10.31 -4.10 9.69
N TYR A 213 -9.92 -3.71 8.47
CA TYR A 213 -10.58 -2.66 7.71
C TYR A 213 -11.96 -3.11 7.15
N PRO A 214 -12.87 -2.17 6.88
CA PRO A 214 -14.11 -2.47 6.18
C PRO A 214 -13.88 -3.17 4.84
N ALA A 215 -14.64 -4.23 4.59
CA ALA A 215 -14.45 -5.06 3.39
C ALA A 215 -14.72 -4.32 2.08
N ASN A 216 -15.61 -3.32 2.09
CA ASN A 216 -16.02 -2.57 0.91
C ASN A 216 -15.00 -1.55 0.40
N ILE A 217 -13.96 -1.24 1.20
CA ILE A 217 -12.89 -0.29 0.81
C ILE A 217 -11.54 -0.96 0.59
N LYS A 218 -11.48 -2.29 0.62
CA LYS A 218 -10.23 -3.06 0.46
C LYS A 218 -10.37 -4.08 -0.69
N ALA A 219 -9.24 -4.54 -1.21
CA ALA A 219 -9.17 -5.41 -2.38
C ALA A 219 -9.80 -6.80 -2.18
N PHE A 220 -10.20 -7.42 -3.29
CA PHE A 220 -10.95 -8.67 -3.33
C PHE A 220 -10.21 -9.85 -2.68
N TYR A 221 -8.90 -9.89 -2.78
CA TYR A 221 -8.06 -11.00 -2.30
C TYR A 221 -7.83 -11.02 -0.80
N MET A 222 -8.25 -10.01 -0.06
CA MET A 222 -8.05 -9.93 1.39
C MET A 222 -9.03 -10.83 2.13
N ARG A 223 -8.55 -11.57 3.12
CA ARG A 223 -9.32 -12.53 3.94
C ARG A 223 -10.51 -11.84 4.64
N LEU A 224 -11.72 -12.28 4.35
CA LEU A 224 -12.92 -11.81 5.04
C LEU A 224 -12.96 -12.36 6.47
N ASN A 225 -13.14 -11.51 7.46
CA ASN A 225 -13.28 -11.91 8.85
C ASN A 225 -14.54 -12.76 9.06
N ASP A 226 -14.44 -13.74 9.96
CA ASP A 226 -15.57 -14.55 10.37
C ASP A 226 -16.36 -13.79 11.44
N ASN A 227 -17.68 -14.04 11.52
CA ASN A 227 -18.56 -13.51 12.58
C ASN A 227 -18.61 -11.98 12.74
N THR A 228 -18.58 -11.24 11.64
CA THR A 228 -18.78 -9.79 11.65
C THR A 228 -20.26 -9.41 11.79
N GLU A 229 -20.53 -8.19 12.27
CA GLU A 229 -21.89 -7.65 12.27
C GLU A 229 -22.38 -7.45 10.83
N PRO A 230 -23.61 -7.82 10.47
CA PRO A 230 -24.16 -7.53 9.15
C PRO A 230 -24.08 -6.04 8.81
N GLY A 231 -23.51 -5.72 7.66
CA GLY A 231 -23.28 -4.35 7.19
C GLY A 231 -22.02 -3.68 7.76
N LYS A 232 -21.22 -4.42 8.53
CA LYS A 232 -19.91 -4.00 9.02
C LYS A 232 -18.87 -5.10 8.82
N GLU A 233 -18.93 -5.75 7.66
CA GLU A 233 -17.99 -6.77 7.29
C GLU A 233 -16.59 -6.18 7.21
N THR A 234 -15.60 -6.87 7.79
CA THR A 234 -14.20 -6.47 7.77
C THR A 234 -13.33 -7.53 7.12
N VAL A 235 -12.17 -7.11 6.64
CA VAL A 235 -11.13 -7.99 6.10
C VAL A 235 -9.86 -7.89 6.94
N ARG A 236 -9.08 -8.95 6.97
CA ARG A 236 -7.78 -9.06 7.65
C ARG A 236 -6.69 -8.27 6.91
N ALA A 237 -6.97 -6.99 6.67
CA ALA A 237 -6.01 -6.02 6.19
C ALA A 237 -5.22 -5.41 7.34
N MET A 238 -4.02 -4.90 7.05
CA MET A 238 -3.22 -4.12 7.97
C MET A 238 -2.51 -2.99 7.25
N ASP A 239 -2.38 -1.84 7.91
CA ASP A 239 -1.54 -0.73 7.46
C ASP A 239 -0.65 -0.28 8.62
N ILE A 240 0.66 -0.11 8.39
CA ILE A 240 1.59 0.46 9.38
C ILE A 240 1.67 1.96 9.17
N LEU A 241 1.41 2.70 10.24
CA LEU A 241 1.34 4.15 10.24
C LEU A 241 2.53 4.76 10.99
N PHE A 242 3.21 5.71 10.35
CA PHE A 242 4.38 6.41 10.88
C PHE A 242 4.15 7.92 11.03
N PRO A 243 4.93 8.59 11.90
CA PRO A 243 4.83 10.03 12.08
C PRO A 243 5.25 10.77 10.81
N GLY A 244 4.54 11.84 10.47
CA GLY A 244 4.81 12.70 9.31
C GLY A 244 4.38 12.15 7.96
N ILE A 245 4.35 10.83 7.79
CA ILE A 245 4.04 10.20 6.49
C ILE A 245 2.68 9.51 6.45
N GLY A 246 2.17 8.98 7.58
CA GLY A 246 0.99 8.13 7.63
C GLY A 246 1.33 6.70 7.23
N GLU A 247 0.53 6.07 6.39
CA GLU A 247 0.77 4.71 5.89
C GLU A 247 2.13 4.57 5.20
N ILE A 248 2.94 3.59 5.64
CA ILE A 248 4.24 3.21 5.07
C ILE A 248 4.23 1.78 4.51
N VAL A 249 3.48 0.89 5.11
CA VAL A 249 3.29 -0.51 4.70
C VAL A 249 1.80 -0.80 4.68
N GLY A 250 1.33 -1.43 3.63
CA GLY A 250 -0.01 -2.01 3.53
C GLY A 250 0.08 -3.50 3.28
N GLY A 251 -0.76 -4.30 3.94
CA GLY A 251 -0.74 -5.75 3.80
C GLY A 251 -2.04 -6.43 4.20
N SER A 252 -2.08 -7.74 4.07
CA SER A 252 -3.22 -8.53 4.54
C SER A 252 -2.89 -10.01 4.66
N GLN A 253 -3.69 -10.73 5.42
CA GLN A 253 -3.89 -12.15 5.17
C GLN A 253 -4.70 -12.30 3.89
N ARG A 254 -4.36 -13.30 3.06
CA ARG A 254 -5.00 -13.56 1.77
C ARG A 254 -6.21 -14.47 1.94
N GLU A 255 -7.23 -14.31 1.09
CA GLU A 255 -8.41 -15.18 1.12
C GLU A 255 -8.05 -16.58 0.59
N GLU A 256 -8.01 -17.55 1.48
CA GLU A 256 -7.69 -18.93 1.16
C GLU A 256 -8.92 -19.77 0.79
N ARG A 257 -10.13 -19.30 1.06
CA ARG A 257 -11.39 -19.98 0.79
C ARG A 257 -11.84 -19.72 -0.64
N TYR A 258 -11.80 -20.74 -1.48
CA TYR A 258 -12.14 -20.66 -2.90
C TYR A 258 -13.50 -19.99 -3.15
N ASP A 259 -14.56 -20.52 -2.50
CA ASP A 259 -15.93 -20.04 -2.75
C ASP A 259 -16.12 -18.57 -2.33
N VAL A 260 -15.50 -18.14 -1.24
CA VAL A 260 -15.54 -16.75 -0.78
C VAL A 260 -14.81 -15.83 -1.75
N LEU A 261 -13.65 -16.25 -2.24
CA LEU A 261 -12.88 -15.48 -3.21
C LEU A 261 -13.64 -15.27 -4.52
N VAL A 262 -14.25 -16.35 -5.05
CA VAL A 262 -15.08 -16.32 -6.27
C VAL A 262 -16.29 -15.39 -6.09
N GLU A 263 -16.96 -15.45 -4.95
CA GLU A 263 -18.11 -14.56 -4.68
C GLU A 263 -17.70 -13.09 -4.61
N LYS A 264 -16.55 -12.79 -4.00
CA LYS A 264 -16.00 -11.42 -3.98
C LYS A 264 -15.64 -10.94 -5.39
N MET A 265 -15.00 -11.77 -6.21
CA MET A 265 -14.70 -11.45 -7.59
C MET A 265 -15.97 -11.13 -8.40
N LYS A 266 -17.01 -11.95 -8.28
CA LYS A 266 -18.32 -11.69 -8.91
C LYS A 266 -18.94 -10.36 -8.48
N THR A 267 -18.92 -10.09 -7.20
CA THR A 267 -19.47 -8.84 -6.64
C THR A 267 -18.78 -7.60 -7.21
N LEU A 268 -17.47 -7.70 -7.48
CA LEU A 268 -16.66 -6.62 -8.04
C LEU A 268 -16.57 -6.64 -9.56
N GLY A 269 -17.22 -7.61 -10.23
CA GLY A 269 -17.20 -7.74 -11.69
C GLY A 269 -15.85 -8.16 -12.27
N ILE A 270 -15.02 -8.84 -11.48
CA ILE A 270 -13.73 -9.39 -11.90
C ILE A 270 -13.97 -10.73 -12.58
N ASP A 271 -13.44 -10.89 -13.80
CA ASP A 271 -13.60 -12.12 -14.58
C ASP A 271 -12.75 -13.26 -14.01
N GLU A 272 -13.39 -14.39 -13.68
CA GLU A 272 -12.71 -15.61 -13.24
C GLU A 272 -11.75 -16.16 -14.30
N GLU A 273 -12.03 -15.97 -15.59
CA GLU A 273 -11.18 -16.45 -16.67
C GLU A 273 -9.85 -15.69 -16.77
N GLU A 274 -9.79 -14.44 -16.34
CA GLU A 274 -8.54 -13.65 -16.29
C GLU A 274 -7.64 -14.10 -15.14
N LEU A 275 -8.21 -14.56 -14.04
CA LEU A 275 -7.52 -14.96 -12.81
C LEU A 275 -7.63 -16.48 -12.52
N TRP A 276 -7.90 -17.32 -13.54
CA TRP A 276 -8.03 -18.78 -13.35
C TRP A 276 -6.83 -19.41 -12.65
N TRP A 277 -5.63 -18.97 -12.98
CA TRP A 277 -4.37 -19.45 -12.41
C TRP A 277 -4.23 -19.08 -10.93
N TYR A 278 -4.74 -17.93 -10.53
CA TYR A 278 -4.79 -17.48 -9.13
C TYR A 278 -5.84 -18.27 -8.33
N LEU A 279 -7.00 -18.52 -8.92
CA LEU A 279 -8.03 -19.37 -8.32
C LEU A 279 -7.57 -20.84 -8.14
N ASP A 280 -6.73 -21.34 -9.04
CA ASP A 280 -6.19 -22.70 -8.96
C ASP A 280 -5.30 -22.91 -7.72
N THR A 281 -4.66 -21.88 -7.20
CA THR A 281 -3.91 -21.96 -5.93
C THR A 281 -4.83 -22.20 -4.72
N ARG A 282 -6.13 -22.05 -4.88
CA ARG A 282 -7.16 -22.38 -3.86
C ARG A 282 -7.92 -23.66 -4.20
N ARG A 283 -8.11 -23.94 -5.48
CA ARG A 283 -8.84 -25.12 -5.96
C ARG A 283 -8.07 -26.42 -5.71
N PHE A 284 -6.76 -26.41 -5.90
CA PHE A 284 -5.93 -27.61 -5.84
C PHE A 284 -5.14 -27.76 -4.54
N GLY A 285 -5.37 -26.96 -3.57
CA GLY A 285 -4.76 -27.03 -2.24
C GLY A 285 -4.46 -25.66 -1.69
N SER A 286 -5.25 -25.24 -0.74
CA SER A 286 -5.13 -23.91 -0.14
C SER A 286 -4.34 -23.97 1.16
N ALA A 287 -3.65 -22.91 1.49
CA ALA A 287 -3.02 -22.66 2.78
C ALA A 287 -3.29 -21.23 3.25
N VAL A 288 -3.38 -21.02 4.54
CA VAL A 288 -3.30 -19.68 5.13
C VAL A 288 -1.98 -19.05 4.69
N HIS A 289 -2.02 -17.83 4.19
CA HIS A 289 -0.84 -17.07 3.80
C HIS A 289 -1.12 -15.58 3.89
N SER A 290 -0.07 -14.82 3.99
CA SER A 290 -0.15 -13.38 4.14
C SER A 290 1.06 -12.69 3.52
N GLY A 291 0.94 -11.39 3.31
CA GLY A 291 2.01 -10.58 2.79
C GLY A 291 1.72 -9.09 2.94
N PHE A 292 2.70 -8.29 2.60
CA PHE A 292 2.58 -6.85 2.63
C PHE A 292 3.38 -6.20 1.50
N GLY A 293 3.05 -4.94 1.20
CA GLY A 293 3.80 -4.10 0.26
C GLY A 293 4.42 -2.90 0.97
N LEU A 294 5.70 -2.65 0.69
CA LEU A 294 6.40 -1.46 1.09
C LEU A 294 6.90 -0.71 -0.15
N GLY A 295 6.42 0.52 -0.36
CA GLY A 295 6.95 1.41 -1.38
C GLY A 295 8.38 1.84 -1.03
N PHE A 296 9.36 1.47 -1.86
CA PHE A 296 10.77 1.76 -1.60
C PHE A 296 11.05 3.26 -1.52
N GLU A 297 10.51 4.05 -2.45
CA GLU A 297 10.67 5.50 -2.45
C GLU A 297 10.01 6.15 -1.22
N ARG A 298 8.90 5.57 -0.74
CA ARG A 298 8.25 6.06 0.49
C ARG A 298 9.13 5.78 1.72
N LEU A 299 9.82 4.64 1.76
CA LEU A 299 10.81 4.35 2.79
C LEU A 299 12.00 5.32 2.71
N VAL A 300 12.55 5.55 1.51
CA VAL A 300 13.65 6.51 1.32
C VAL A 300 13.21 7.92 1.73
N LEU A 301 12.00 8.33 1.36
CA LEU A 301 11.40 9.60 1.79
C LEU A 301 11.39 9.74 3.32
N PHE A 302 10.98 8.68 4.03
CA PHE A 302 10.92 8.68 5.49
C PHE A 302 12.30 8.76 6.14
N VAL A 303 13.26 7.92 5.68
CA VAL A 303 14.62 7.83 6.27
C VAL A 303 15.46 9.06 5.98
N THR A 304 15.26 9.72 4.83
CA THR A 304 15.99 10.93 4.43
C THR A 304 15.35 12.23 4.94
N GLY A 305 14.09 12.15 5.38
CA GLY A 305 13.30 13.32 5.77
C GLY A 305 12.93 14.25 4.61
N MET A 306 13.04 13.76 3.36
CA MET A 306 12.57 14.51 2.20
C MET A 306 11.05 14.69 2.27
N THR A 307 10.54 15.75 1.67
CA THR A 307 9.11 16.11 1.74
C THR A 307 8.36 15.83 0.43
N ASN A 308 9.10 15.58 -0.65
CA ASN A 308 8.54 15.29 -1.96
C ASN A 308 9.15 14.00 -2.53
N ILE A 309 8.32 13.01 -2.84
CA ILE A 309 8.76 11.71 -3.34
C ILE A 309 9.51 11.80 -4.68
N ARG A 310 9.32 12.87 -5.44
CA ARG A 310 10.05 13.13 -6.69
C ARG A 310 11.55 13.36 -6.46
N ASP A 311 11.94 13.72 -5.23
CA ASP A 311 13.33 14.00 -4.87
C ASP A 311 14.10 12.76 -4.40
N VAL A 312 13.43 11.61 -4.27
CA VAL A 312 14.02 10.35 -3.81
C VAL A 312 14.12 9.27 -4.90
N ILE A 313 13.79 9.62 -6.12
CA ILE A 313 13.98 8.78 -7.31
C ILE A 313 14.68 9.60 -8.40
N PRO A 314 15.67 9.04 -9.13
CA PRO A 314 16.44 9.80 -10.12
C PRO A 314 15.61 10.37 -11.29
N PHE A 315 14.60 9.63 -11.75
CA PHE A 315 13.74 9.98 -12.88
C PHE A 315 12.26 9.85 -12.52
N PRO A 316 11.68 10.82 -11.83
CA PRO A 316 10.29 10.71 -11.36
C PRO A 316 9.31 10.73 -12.52
N ARG A 317 8.38 9.77 -12.51
CA ARG A 317 7.24 9.68 -13.44
C ARG A 317 5.97 10.07 -12.68
N THR A 318 5.29 11.08 -13.18
CA THR A 318 4.05 11.62 -12.58
C THR A 318 3.11 12.09 -13.67
N PRO A 319 1.83 12.38 -13.37
CA PRO A 319 0.97 13.01 -14.35
C PRO A 319 1.61 14.22 -15.01
N MET A 320 1.54 14.30 -16.32
CA MET A 320 2.14 15.35 -17.18
C MET A 320 3.68 15.45 -17.12
N ASN A 321 4.38 14.45 -16.57
CA ASN A 321 5.84 14.41 -16.54
C ASN A 321 6.38 13.00 -16.77
N ALA A 322 7.09 12.83 -17.87
CA ALA A 322 7.84 11.64 -18.24
C ALA A 322 9.12 12.05 -19.04
N GLU A 323 9.72 13.15 -18.63
CA GLU A 323 11.00 13.61 -19.20
C GLU A 323 12.14 12.68 -18.80
N PHE A 324 12.98 12.30 -19.76
CA PHE A 324 14.10 11.34 -19.74
C PHE A 324 13.73 9.89 -19.96
#